data_84187e77a52aee0d09da1da9d08e84a2
#
_entry.id   84187e77a52aee0d09da1da9d08e84a2
#
_cell.length_a   1.000
_cell.length_b   1.000
_cell.length_c   1.000
_cell.angle_alpha   90.00
_cell.angle_beta   90.00
_cell.angle_gamma   90.00
#
_symmetry.space_group_name_H-M   'P 1'
#
loop_
_entity.id
_entity.type
_entity.pdbx_description
1 polymer ?
#
loop_
_entity_poly.entity_id
_entity_poly.type
_entity_poly.pdbx_seq_one_letter_code
_entity_poly.pdbx_strand_id
1 'polypeptide(L)'
;MNFLEIAQKRYAAKAYRNEKISEAKIKELAEILRLAPSSVNSQPWKFAIIGDEALKADLAAHSFFNEQKIKEASHLIVFFAYDDTAAFENHFKANQPQPVVDYYQSVKAGDDEKAKAWFQKQVYLATGFFVAACGTEGIDATPMEGIDTAYYTEKLQVKGYKAVLAVAVGYHSEADGNHPSKTPKKRLPLEEVVEIR
;
A
#
# COMPACT_ATOMS: atom_id res chain seq x y z
N MET A 1 -12.90 12.96 -14.80
CA MET A 1 -13.60 12.55 -13.56
C MET A 1 -12.98 13.33 -12.41
N ASN A 2 -13.76 13.97 -11.55
CA ASN A 2 -13.18 14.64 -10.37
C ASN A 2 -12.88 13.62 -9.25
N PHE A 3 -12.10 14.02 -8.25
CA PHE A 3 -11.67 13.08 -7.21
C PHE A 3 -12.82 12.55 -6.35
N LEU A 4 -13.87 13.34 -6.13
CA LEU A 4 -15.06 12.89 -5.39
C LEU A 4 -15.77 11.75 -6.12
N GLU A 5 -15.92 11.86 -7.44
CA GLU A 5 -16.50 10.79 -8.27
C GLU A 5 -15.67 9.50 -8.19
N ILE A 6 -14.33 9.63 -8.18
CA ILE A 6 -13.43 8.50 -8.02
C ILE A 6 -13.60 7.87 -6.63
N ALA A 7 -13.63 8.69 -5.58
CA ALA A 7 -13.83 8.23 -4.21
C ALA A 7 -15.18 7.51 -4.04
N GLN A 8 -16.21 7.95 -4.74
CA GLN A 8 -17.54 7.31 -4.76
C GLN A 8 -17.52 5.97 -5.51
N LYS A 9 -16.86 5.89 -6.66
CA LYS A 9 -16.87 4.74 -7.57
C LYS A 9 -15.88 3.65 -7.18
N ARG A 10 -14.65 4.02 -6.75
CA ARG A 10 -13.63 3.03 -6.44
C ARG A 10 -14.08 2.09 -5.31
N TYR A 11 -13.73 0.83 -5.45
CA TYR A 11 -14.01 -0.22 -4.46
C TYR A 11 -12.83 -1.21 -4.41
N ALA A 12 -12.85 -2.18 -3.52
CA ALA A 12 -11.87 -3.26 -3.45
C ALA A 12 -12.36 -4.45 -4.27
N ALA A 13 -11.84 -4.61 -5.48
CA ALA A 13 -12.19 -5.72 -6.37
C ALA A 13 -11.84 -7.08 -5.72
N LYS A 14 -12.72 -8.06 -5.89
CA LYS A 14 -12.54 -9.42 -5.36
C LYS A 14 -12.25 -10.45 -6.44
N ALA A 15 -12.50 -10.10 -7.69
CA ALA A 15 -12.18 -10.89 -8.87
C ALA A 15 -11.64 -9.99 -9.96
N TYR A 16 -10.58 -10.44 -10.62
CA TYR A 16 -9.93 -9.70 -11.70
C TYR A 16 -10.07 -10.47 -13.02
N ARG A 17 -10.13 -9.75 -14.13
CA ARG A 17 -10.07 -10.34 -15.47
C ARG A 17 -8.60 -10.57 -15.86
N ASN A 18 -8.37 -11.56 -16.72
CA ASN A 18 -7.02 -11.87 -17.21
C ASN A 18 -6.54 -10.80 -18.21
N GLU A 19 -6.24 -9.62 -17.68
CA GLU A 19 -5.71 -8.49 -18.44
C GLU A 19 -4.57 -7.84 -17.68
N LYS A 20 -3.43 -7.67 -18.34
CA LYS A 20 -2.24 -7.06 -17.73
C LYS A 20 -2.28 -5.55 -17.87
N ILE A 21 -1.92 -4.87 -16.79
CA ILE A 21 -1.59 -3.45 -16.81
C ILE A 21 -0.31 -3.29 -17.63
N SER A 22 -0.28 -2.31 -18.53
CA SER A 22 0.89 -2.08 -19.38
C SER A 22 2.12 -1.68 -18.57
N GLU A 23 3.32 -2.01 -19.06
CA GLU A 23 4.58 -1.62 -18.40
C GLU A 23 4.71 -0.10 -18.23
N ALA A 24 4.23 0.69 -19.19
CA ALA A 24 4.21 2.14 -19.10
C ALA A 24 3.39 2.61 -17.91
N LYS A 25 2.19 2.04 -17.73
CA LYS A 25 1.31 2.36 -16.61
C LYS A 25 1.89 1.88 -15.27
N ILE A 26 2.56 0.73 -15.24
CA ILE A 26 3.27 0.26 -14.03
C ILE A 26 4.38 1.22 -13.64
N LYS A 27 5.13 1.78 -14.60
CA LYS A 27 6.14 2.81 -14.32
C LYS A 27 5.55 4.10 -13.77
N GLU A 28 4.39 4.54 -14.29
CA GLU A 28 3.66 5.69 -13.74
C GLU A 28 3.20 5.42 -12.30
N LEU A 29 2.66 4.24 -12.02
CA LEU A 29 2.25 3.84 -10.66
C LEU A 29 3.45 3.77 -9.70
N ALA A 30 4.61 3.30 -10.16
CA ALA A 30 5.86 3.29 -9.38
C ALA A 30 6.32 4.71 -9.04
N GLU A 31 6.22 5.65 -9.99
CA GLU A 31 6.55 7.06 -9.76
C GLU A 31 5.56 7.71 -8.78
N ILE A 32 4.28 7.39 -8.87
CA ILE A 32 3.27 7.85 -7.90
C ILE A 32 3.60 7.35 -6.49
N LEU A 33 3.99 6.08 -6.33
CA LEU A 33 4.45 5.55 -5.04
C LEU A 33 5.66 6.31 -4.49
N ARG A 34 6.65 6.59 -5.35
CA ARG A 34 7.84 7.37 -4.99
C ARG A 34 7.50 8.78 -4.50
N LEU A 35 6.44 9.39 -5.06
CA LEU A 35 5.98 10.75 -4.73
C LEU A 35 5.00 10.80 -3.55
N ALA A 36 4.69 9.68 -2.93
CA ALA A 36 3.79 9.66 -1.78
C ALA A 36 4.30 10.55 -0.64
N PRO A 37 3.42 11.30 0.05
CA PRO A 37 3.82 12.15 1.16
C PRO A 37 4.10 11.34 2.42
N SER A 38 4.99 11.86 3.28
CA SER A 38 5.23 11.33 4.61
C SER A 38 5.54 12.43 5.61
N SER A 39 5.32 12.18 6.90
CA SER A 39 5.69 13.10 7.97
C SER A 39 7.16 13.45 7.86
N VAL A 40 7.46 14.75 7.85
CA VAL A 40 8.81 15.34 7.72
C VAL A 40 9.62 14.78 6.55
N ASN A 41 8.93 14.37 5.49
CA ASN A 41 9.54 13.74 4.31
C ASN A 41 10.44 12.54 4.66
N SER A 42 10.04 11.76 5.65
CA SER A 42 10.85 10.68 6.22
C SER A 42 10.98 9.46 5.32
N GLN A 43 10.00 9.19 4.46
CA GLN A 43 9.98 8.12 3.46
C GLN A 43 10.47 6.75 4.01
N PRO A 44 9.92 6.24 5.14
CA PRO A 44 10.43 5.06 5.82
C PRO A 44 9.92 3.76 5.19
N TRP A 45 9.97 3.66 3.88
CA TRP A 45 9.35 2.57 3.11
C TRP A 45 10.19 2.09 1.94
N LYS A 46 9.84 0.90 1.48
CA LYS A 46 10.12 0.39 0.14
C LYS A 46 8.87 -0.27 -0.43
N PHE A 47 8.83 -0.40 -1.74
CA PHE A 47 7.76 -1.05 -2.48
C PHE A 47 8.34 -2.08 -3.42
N ALA A 48 7.71 -3.27 -3.49
CA ALA A 48 8.01 -4.26 -4.51
C ALA A 48 6.78 -4.40 -5.42
N ILE A 49 6.99 -4.26 -6.73
CA ILE A 49 5.94 -4.44 -7.74
C ILE A 49 6.20 -5.78 -8.43
N ILE A 50 5.28 -6.71 -8.28
CA ILE A 50 5.42 -8.10 -8.68
C ILE A 50 4.43 -8.41 -9.80
N GLY A 51 4.95 -8.61 -11.02
CA GLY A 51 4.20 -9.05 -12.20
C GLY A 51 4.50 -10.50 -12.58
N ASP A 52 5.56 -11.11 -12.01
CA ASP A 52 5.90 -12.50 -12.24
C ASP A 52 4.84 -13.44 -11.67
N GLU A 53 4.29 -14.30 -12.51
CA GLU A 53 3.16 -15.16 -12.15
C GLU A 53 3.54 -16.23 -11.13
N ALA A 54 4.76 -16.78 -11.22
CA ALA A 54 5.20 -17.83 -10.30
C ALA A 54 5.43 -17.27 -8.90
N LEU A 55 6.11 -16.12 -8.80
CA LEU A 55 6.30 -15.43 -7.51
C LEU A 55 4.98 -14.95 -6.93
N LYS A 56 4.08 -14.42 -7.76
CA LYS A 56 2.75 -13.99 -7.35
C LYS A 56 1.90 -15.15 -6.81
N ALA A 57 1.94 -16.31 -7.47
CA ALA A 57 1.25 -17.51 -7.02
C ALA A 57 1.81 -18.07 -5.70
N ASP A 58 3.12 -18.03 -5.52
CA ASP A 58 3.78 -18.44 -4.30
C ASP A 58 3.38 -17.53 -3.11
N LEU A 59 3.44 -16.23 -3.27
CA LEU A 59 2.99 -15.26 -2.27
C LEU A 59 1.48 -15.38 -1.97
N ALA A 60 0.69 -15.67 -2.99
CA ALA A 60 -0.76 -15.87 -2.85
C ALA A 60 -1.10 -17.03 -1.92
N ALA A 61 -0.35 -18.15 -2.00
CA ALA A 61 -0.54 -19.31 -1.12
C ALA A 61 -0.33 -18.97 0.38
N HIS A 62 0.38 -17.88 0.67
CA HIS A 62 0.61 -17.34 2.01
C HIS A 62 -0.22 -16.07 2.32
N SER A 63 -1.44 -15.98 1.76
CA SER A 63 -2.29 -14.78 1.84
C SER A 63 -3.71 -15.07 2.29
N PHE A 64 -3.90 -16.15 3.03
CA PHE A 64 -5.19 -16.55 3.62
C PHE A 64 -6.33 -16.49 2.56
N PHE A 65 -7.42 -15.78 2.83
CA PHE A 65 -8.56 -15.62 1.89
C PHE A 65 -8.30 -14.62 0.76
N ASN A 66 -7.06 -14.16 0.59
CA ASN A 66 -6.68 -13.26 -0.50
C ASN A 66 -6.03 -13.99 -1.67
N GLU A 67 -5.79 -15.30 -1.54
CA GLU A 67 -5.08 -16.11 -2.51
C GLU A 67 -5.59 -15.92 -3.95
N GLN A 68 -6.89 -16.12 -4.16
CA GLN A 68 -7.49 -16.01 -5.50
C GLN A 68 -7.34 -14.62 -6.10
N LYS A 69 -7.57 -13.56 -5.31
CA LYS A 69 -7.42 -12.16 -5.76
C LYS A 69 -6.01 -11.85 -6.22
N ILE A 70 -5.00 -12.37 -5.51
CA ILE A 70 -3.60 -12.16 -5.86
C ILE A 70 -3.24 -12.89 -7.14
N LYS A 71 -3.70 -14.14 -7.30
CA LYS A 71 -3.46 -14.93 -8.51
C LYS A 71 -4.05 -14.28 -9.76
N GLU A 72 -5.27 -13.78 -9.67
CA GLU A 72 -5.98 -13.16 -10.78
C GLU A 72 -5.49 -11.74 -11.12
N ALA A 73 -5.01 -11.00 -10.13
CA ALA A 73 -4.58 -9.62 -10.32
C ALA A 73 -3.44 -9.50 -11.34
N SER A 74 -3.41 -8.39 -12.05
CA SER A 74 -2.31 -8.08 -12.97
C SER A 74 -0.97 -8.04 -12.25
N HIS A 75 -0.89 -7.27 -11.15
CA HIS A 75 0.31 -7.14 -10.33
C HIS A 75 -0.06 -7.16 -8.84
N LEU A 76 0.92 -7.51 -8.03
CA LEU A 76 0.90 -7.39 -6.58
C LEU A 76 1.94 -6.37 -6.15
N ILE A 77 1.52 -5.35 -5.40
CA ILE A 77 2.41 -4.35 -4.84
C ILE A 77 2.54 -4.63 -3.35
N VAL A 78 3.76 -4.93 -2.89
CA VAL A 78 4.05 -5.16 -1.47
C VAL A 78 4.67 -3.91 -0.86
N PHE A 79 4.12 -3.48 0.24
CA PHE A 79 4.51 -2.30 0.99
C PHE A 79 5.34 -2.73 2.20
N PHE A 80 6.53 -2.16 2.34
CA PHE A 80 7.46 -2.44 3.41
C PHE A 80 7.71 -1.19 4.25
N ALA A 81 7.84 -1.37 5.57
CA ALA A 81 8.35 -0.36 6.47
C ALA A 81 9.76 -0.72 6.92
N TYR A 82 10.59 0.27 7.30
CA TYR A 82 11.84 -0.01 8.00
C TYR A 82 11.59 -0.90 9.23
N ASP A 83 12.41 -1.93 9.42
CA ASP A 83 12.49 -2.75 10.64
C ASP A 83 13.80 -2.53 11.38
N ASP A 84 14.86 -2.19 10.65
CA ASP A 84 16.15 -1.76 11.20
C ASP A 84 16.12 -0.25 11.51
N THR A 85 15.78 0.09 12.76
CA THR A 85 15.68 1.48 13.22
C THR A 85 17.03 2.19 13.20
N ALA A 86 18.15 1.47 13.45
CA ALA A 86 19.49 2.06 13.41
C ALA A 86 19.90 2.43 11.97
N ALA A 87 19.62 1.56 11.00
CA ALA A 87 19.85 1.85 9.59
C ALA A 87 19.02 3.05 9.12
N PHE A 88 17.73 3.13 9.52
CA PHE A 88 16.89 4.30 9.25
C PHE A 88 17.51 5.57 9.83
N GLU A 89 17.89 5.56 11.10
CA GLU A 89 18.44 6.74 11.78
C GLU A 89 19.71 7.25 11.12
N ASN A 90 20.62 6.35 10.74
CA ASN A 90 21.84 6.73 10.05
C ASN A 90 21.55 7.42 8.72
N HIS A 91 20.63 6.82 7.92
CA HIS A 91 20.20 7.42 6.66
C HIS A 91 19.49 8.77 6.88
N PHE A 92 18.60 8.84 7.85
CA PHE A 92 17.77 10.02 8.13
C PHE A 92 18.64 11.20 8.62
N LYS A 93 19.56 10.97 9.55
CA LYS A 93 20.53 11.97 10.05
C LYS A 93 21.44 12.50 8.95
N ALA A 94 21.82 11.67 8.00
CA ALA A 94 22.68 12.08 6.88
C ALA A 94 21.94 12.98 5.86
N ASN A 95 20.60 12.93 5.81
CA ASN A 95 19.81 13.55 4.74
C ASN A 95 18.81 14.61 5.25
N GLN A 96 18.68 14.80 6.57
CA GLN A 96 17.72 15.74 7.15
C GLN A 96 18.40 16.78 8.04
N PRO A 97 17.86 18.01 8.11
CA PRO A 97 18.37 19.02 9.03
C PRO A 97 18.09 18.65 10.49
N GLN A 98 18.94 19.12 11.41
CA GLN A 98 18.89 18.78 12.82
C GLN A 98 17.51 18.92 13.49
N PRO A 99 16.72 20.00 13.26
CA PRO A 99 15.39 20.10 13.86
C PRO A 99 14.42 18.98 13.47
N VAL A 100 14.56 18.44 12.25
CA VAL A 100 13.76 17.31 11.76
C VAL A 100 14.22 16.00 12.42
N VAL A 101 15.51 15.84 12.61
CA VAL A 101 16.06 14.71 13.38
C VAL A 101 15.59 14.75 14.83
N ASP A 102 15.60 15.91 15.47
CA ASP A 102 15.13 16.10 16.85
C ASP A 102 13.64 15.76 16.98
N TYR A 103 12.83 16.17 16.01
CA TYR A 103 11.42 15.77 15.95
C TYR A 103 11.26 14.24 15.91
N TYR A 104 12.01 13.55 15.02
CA TYR A 104 11.96 12.09 14.96
C TYR A 104 12.38 11.47 16.30
N GLN A 105 13.46 11.96 16.92
CA GLN A 105 13.90 11.47 18.22
C GLN A 105 12.81 11.62 19.30
N SER A 106 12.04 12.71 19.26
CA SER A 106 10.89 12.91 20.16
C SER A 106 9.76 11.89 19.89
N VAL A 107 9.52 11.55 18.63
CA VAL A 107 8.54 10.51 18.24
C VAL A 107 8.99 9.13 18.72
N LYS A 108 10.27 8.80 18.52
CA LYS A 108 10.86 7.54 18.98
C LYS A 108 10.86 7.44 20.52
N ALA A 109 11.19 8.53 21.20
CA ALA A 109 11.26 8.61 22.68
C ALA A 109 12.06 7.46 23.31
N GLY A 110 13.17 7.05 22.67
CA GLY A 110 14.03 5.95 23.12
C GLY A 110 13.46 4.53 22.93
N ASP A 111 12.36 4.39 22.21
CA ASP A 111 11.64 3.11 22.01
C ASP A 111 11.54 2.79 20.51
N ASP A 112 12.22 1.71 20.08
CA ASP A 112 12.24 1.28 18.69
C ASP A 112 10.86 0.86 18.18
N GLU A 113 10.01 0.30 19.03
CA GLU A 113 8.65 -0.10 18.63
C GLU A 113 7.77 1.12 18.34
N LYS A 114 7.97 2.24 19.05
CA LYS A 114 7.33 3.52 18.69
C LYS A 114 7.79 4.04 17.33
N ALA A 115 9.08 3.91 17.03
CA ALA A 115 9.60 4.28 15.72
C ALA A 115 9.00 3.41 14.61
N LYS A 116 8.97 2.08 14.79
CA LYS A 116 8.37 1.14 13.84
C LYS A 116 6.88 1.41 13.62
N ALA A 117 6.14 1.66 14.70
CA ALA A 117 4.73 2.04 14.61
C ALA A 117 4.54 3.36 13.82
N TRP A 118 5.44 4.32 14.00
CA TRP A 118 5.42 5.57 13.23
C TRP A 118 5.74 5.33 11.75
N PHE A 119 6.71 4.45 11.42
CA PHE A 119 7.01 4.07 10.05
C PHE A 119 5.80 3.44 9.35
N GLN A 120 5.11 2.53 10.03
CA GLN A 120 3.90 1.88 9.51
C GLN A 120 2.78 2.90 9.18
N LYS A 121 2.60 3.94 10.01
CA LYS A 121 1.63 5.02 9.73
C LYS A 121 1.95 5.73 8.42
N GLN A 122 3.23 5.94 8.10
CA GLN A 122 3.63 6.54 6.82
C GLN A 122 3.36 5.59 5.65
N VAL A 123 3.58 4.28 5.83
CA VAL A 123 3.24 3.26 4.83
C VAL A 123 1.74 3.27 4.53
N TYR A 124 0.86 3.38 5.54
CA TYR A 124 -0.59 3.49 5.33
C TYR A 124 -1.00 4.78 4.62
N LEU A 125 -0.31 5.89 4.90
CA LEU A 125 -0.53 7.13 4.17
C LEU A 125 -0.19 6.95 2.67
N ALA A 126 0.96 6.35 2.36
CA ALA A 126 1.35 6.04 0.98
C ALA A 126 0.38 5.04 0.33
N THR A 127 -0.12 4.06 1.08
CA THR A 127 -1.12 3.10 0.59
C THR A 127 -2.42 3.81 0.19
N GLY A 128 -2.94 4.71 1.03
CA GLY A 128 -4.14 5.50 0.71
C GLY A 128 -3.94 6.36 -0.53
N PHE A 129 -2.81 7.02 -0.63
CA PHE A 129 -2.42 7.83 -1.79
C PHE A 129 -2.36 6.99 -3.08
N PHE A 130 -1.72 5.82 -3.02
CA PHE A 130 -1.62 4.89 -4.15
C PHE A 130 -2.97 4.34 -4.60
N VAL A 131 -3.81 3.89 -3.66
CA VAL A 131 -5.14 3.36 -3.96
C VAL A 131 -6.05 4.42 -4.60
N ALA A 132 -5.89 5.68 -4.18
CA ALA A 132 -6.59 6.80 -4.79
C ALA A 132 -6.11 7.04 -6.23
N ALA A 133 -4.79 7.02 -6.44
CA ALA A 133 -4.18 7.18 -7.77
C ALA A 133 -4.58 6.05 -8.73
N CYS A 134 -4.61 4.79 -8.28
CA CYS A 134 -5.14 3.69 -9.11
C CYS A 134 -6.55 4.01 -9.62
N GLY A 135 -7.40 4.57 -8.74
CA GLY A 135 -8.76 4.97 -9.14
C GLY A 135 -8.79 6.06 -10.21
N THR A 136 -7.83 7.01 -10.22
CA THR A 136 -7.73 8.03 -11.28
C THR A 136 -7.33 7.44 -12.62
N GLU A 137 -6.55 6.36 -12.58
CA GLU A 137 -6.02 5.67 -13.76
C GLU A 137 -6.95 4.55 -14.29
N GLY A 138 -8.14 4.40 -13.68
CA GLY A 138 -9.08 3.34 -14.06
C GLY A 138 -8.60 1.93 -13.70
N ILE A 139 -7.70 1.83 -12.72
CA ILE A 139 -7.15 0.58 -12.22
C ILE A 139 -7.83 0.25 -10.89
N ASP A 140 -8.33 -0.97 -10.76
CA ASP A 140 -8.87 -1.47 -9.51
C ASP A 140 -7.73 -1.87 -8.57
N ALA A 141 -7.87 -1.47 -7.30
CA ALA A 141 -6.88 -1.72 -6.27
C ALA A 141 -7.53 -2.25 -4.99
N THR A 142 -6.97 -3.34 -4.46
CA THR A 142 -7.44 -3.99 -3.24
C THR A 142 -6.32 -4.08 -2.22
N PRO A 143 -6.26 -3.20 -1.21
CA PRO A 143 -5.33 -3.33 -0.11
C PRO A 143 -5.71 -4.51 0.79
N MET A 144 -4.69 -5.25 1.27
CA MET A 144 -4.84 -6.48 2.01
C MET A 144 -3.80 -6.54 3.14
N GLU A 145 -4.26 -6.59 4.39
CA GLU A 145 -3.45 -6.92 5.56
C GLU A 145 -3.39 -8.43 5.82
N GLY A 146 -4.38 -9.17 5.29
CA GLY A 146 -4.45 -10.62 5.42
C GLY A 146 -3.42 -11.33 4.53
N ILE A 147 -2.13 -11.14 4.84
CA ILE A 147 -0.97 -11.80 4.26
C ILE A 147 -0.06 -12.28 5.39
N ASP A 148 0.71 -13.33 5.17
CA ASP A 148 1.80 -13.72 6.07
C ASP A 148 2.98 -12.77 5.87
N THR A 149 3.04 -11.70 6.67
CA THR A 149 4.08 -10.67 6.56
C THR A 149 5.48 -11.20 6.83
N ALA A 150 5.63 -12.26 7.64
CA ALA A 150 6.92 -12.89 7.90
C ALA A 150 7.41 -13.61 6.65
N TYR A 151 6.55 -14.44 6.04
CA TYR A 151 6.86 -15.13 4.79
C TYR A 151 7.20 -14.15 3.65
N TYR A 152 6.39 -13.10 3.48
CA TYR A 152 6.63 -12.06 2.47
C TYR A 152 7.98 -11.37 2.66
N THR A 153 8.35 -11.07 3.92
CA THR A 153 9.63 -10.45 4.26
C THR A 153 10.80 -11.37 3.89
N GLU A 154 10.72 -12.63 4.28
CA GLU A 154 11.73 -13.64 4.00
C GLU A 154 11.86 -13.91 2.49
N LYS A 155 10.73 -14.11 1.81
CA LYS A 155 10.70 -14.44 0.38
C LYS A 155 11.23 -13.31 -0.51
N LEU A 156 10.87 -12.08 -0.21
CA LEU A 156 11.23 -10.92 -1.04
C LEU A 156 12.58 -10.29 -0.66
N GLN A 157 13.16 -10.65 0.49
CA GLN A 157 14.50 -10.30 0.94
C GLN A 157 14.83 -8.80 0.83
N VAL A 158 13.89 -7.92 1.15
CA VAL A 158 14.11 -6.48 1.19
C VAL A 158 14.87 -6.11 2.47
N LYS A 159 16.20 -6.09 2.37
CA LYS A 159 17.10 -5.95 3.52
C LYS A 159 16.80 -4.70 4.37
N GLY A 160 16.62 -4.88 5.67
CA GLY A 160 16.34 -3.82 6.64
C GLY A 160 14.87 -3.39 6.70
N TYR A 161 13.98 -4.08 5.96
CA TYR A 161 12.57 -3.77 5.90
C TYR A 161 11.71 -5.00 6.20
N LYS A 162 10.49 -4.75 6.68
CA LYS A 162 9.48 -5.76 6.94
C LYS A 162 8.23 -5.46 6.13
N ALA A 163 7.64 -6.50 5.52
CA ALA A 163 6.35 -6.36 4.83
C ALA A 163 5.26 -5.95 5.81
N VAL A 164 4.38 -5.03 5.40
CA VAL A 164 3.27 -4.51 6.21
C VAL A 164 1.94 -4.94 5.62
N LEU A 165 1.75 -4.71 4.33
CA LEU A 165 0.55 -5.04 3.59
C LEU A 165 0.86 -5.23 2.11
N ALA A 166 -0.10 -5.77 1.37
CA ALA A 166 -0.02 -5.84 -0.08
C ALA A 166 -1.25 -5.22 -0.74
N VAL A 167 -1.10 -4.75 -1.98
CA VAL A 167 -2.19 -4.24 -2.81
C VAL A 167 -2.21 -5.03 -4.12
N ALA A 168 -3.30 -5.75 -4.37
CA ALA A 168 -3.56 -6.36 -5.68
C ALA A 168 -4.11 -5.30 -6.63
N VAL A 169 -3.56 -5.21 -7.84
CA VAL A 169 -4.01 -4.25 -8.86
C VAL A 169 -4.29 -4.94 -10.19
N GLY A 170 -5.30 -4.46 -10.88
CA GLY A 170 -5.74 -5.01 -12.17
C GLY A 170 -7.05 -4.37 -12.61
N TYR A 171 -7.76 -5.06 -13.47
CA TYR A 171 -9.09 -4.66 -13.93
C TYR A 171 -10.11 -5.67 -13.42
N HIS A 172 -11.19 -5.21 -12.81
CA HIS A 172 -12.21 -6.10 -12.26
C HIS A 172 -12.84 -6.99 -13.32
N SER A 173 -13.24 -8.19 -12.91
CA SER A 173 -14.07 -9.10 -13.69
C SER A 173 -15.55 -8.66 -13.62
N GLU A 174 -16.30 -8.87 -14.67
CA GLU A 174 -17.77 -8.72 -14.65
C GLU A 174 -18.44 -9.67 -13.64
N ALA A 175 -17.78 -10.79 -13.34
CA ALA A 175 -18.23 -11.74 -12.33
C ALA A 175 -18.01 -11.24 -10.88
N ASP A 176 -17.26 -10.13 -10.66
CA ASP A 176 -16.99 -9.63 -9.31
C ASP A 176 -18.29 -9.29 -8.57
N GLY A 177 -18.57 -10.08 -7.53
CA GLY A 177 -19.75 -9.89 -6.67
C GLY A 177 -19.67 -8.63 -5.80
N ASN A 178 -18.46 -8.08 -5.60
CA ASN A 178 -18.25 -6.87 -4.79
C ASN A 178 -18.36 -5.57 -5.61
N HIS A 179 -18.58 -5.68 -6.92
CA HIS A 179 -18.78 -4.49 -7.76
C HIS A 179 -19.96 -3.65 -7.24
N PRO A 180 -19.86 -2.31 -7.19
CA PRO A 180 -20.91 -1.45 -6.61
C PRO A 180 -22.31 -1.59 -7.22
N SER A 181 -22.42 -2.07 -8.46
CA SER A 181 -23.71 -2.39 -9.07
C SER A 181 -24.41 -3.62 -8.46
N LYS A 182 -23.67 -4.51 -7.80
CA LYS A 182 -24.17 -5.72 -7.14
C LYS A 182 -24.19 -5.56 -5.62
N THR A 183 -23.12 -4.98 -5.08
CA THR A 183 -22.96 -4.70 -3.66
C THR A 183 -22.70 -3.21 -3.46
N PRO A 184 -23.75 -2.41 -3.17
CA PRO A 184 -23.62 -0.98 -2.99
C PRO A 184 -22.57 -0.61 -1.91
N LYS A 185 -21.80 0.44 -2.20
CA LYS A 185 -20.80 0.95 -1.25
C LYS A 185 -21.47 1.44 0.04
N LYS A 186 -21.01 0.94 1.17
CA LYS A 186 -21.48 1.38 2.49
C LYS A 186 -20.43 2.26 3.18
N ARG A 187 -20.88 3.35 3.78
CA ARG A 187 -20.11 4.23 4.65
C ARG A 187 -21.01 4.68 5.80
N LEU A 188 -20.41 5.06 6.89
CA LEU A 188 -21.11 5.74 7.96
C LEU A 188 -21.67 7.08 7.46
N PRO A 189 -22.75 7.60 8.05
CA PRO A 189 -23.24 8.95 7.79
C PRO A 189 -22.15 10.01 7.96
N LEU A 190 -22.24 11.11 7.18
CA LEU A 190 -21.21 12.15 7.20
C LEU A 190 -21.03 12.75 8.60
N GLU A 191 -22.10 13.00 9.29
CA GLU A 191 -22.16 13.58 10.62
C GLU A 191 -21.55 12.71 11.72
N GLU A 192 -21.43 11.39 11.51
CA GLU A 192 -20.76 10.48 12.43
C GLU A 192 -19.23 10.49 12.29
N VAL A 193 -18.71 10.95 11.14
CA VAL A 193 -17.27 10.88 10.80
C VAL A 193 -16.62 12.21 10.55
N VAL A 194 -17.41 13.27 10.33
CA VAL A 194 -16.92 14.63 10.06
C VAL A 194 -17.64 15.63 10.94
N GLU A 195 -16.89 16.38 11.71
CA GLU A 195 -17.38 17.52 12.48
C GLU A 195 -16.84 18.82 11.86
N ILE A 196 -17.74 19.71 11.44
CA ILE A 196 -17.39 21.06 10.94
C ILE A 196 -17.64 22.04 12.09
N ARG A 197 -16.60 22.75 12.49
CA ARG A 197 -16.63 23.75 13.56
C ARG A 197 -16.31 25.14 13.02
#